data_84dadce6c268bd7ba5f63d7d3aa910e6
#
_entry.id   84dadce6c268bd7ba5f63d7d3aa910e6
#
_cell.length_a   1.000
_cell.length_b   1.000
_cell.length_c   1.000
_cell.angle_alpha   90.00
_cell.angle_beta   90.00
_cell.angle_gamma   90.00
#
_symmetry.space_group_name_H-M   'P 1'
#
loop_
_entity.id
_entity.type
_entity.pdbx_description
1 polymer ?
#
loop_
_entity_poly.entity_id
_entity_poly.type
_entity_poly.pdbx_seq_one_letter_code
_entity_poly.pdbx_strand_id
1 'polypeptide(L)'
;FVLGEGSGILVLEELEHAKKRGAKIYAEVVGYGANCDAYHFTAPAPGGEGAMGCMKQALADAGAAPEQVDYINAHGTGTAMNDKCETAAIHGVFGEHAAKLAVSSTKSMTGHLLGAAGGVEALFTALALRDQFAPPTVHLQQPDPECDLDYVPGEGRRMPMTYALSNSLGFGGHNACLLLKRWEG
;
A
#
# COMPACT_ATOMS: atom_id res chain seq x y z
N PHE A 1 -10.59 13.63 5.51
CA PHE A 1 -10.99 12.26 5.14
C PHE A 1 -12.43 11.95 5.56
N VAL A 2 -13.00 10.88 5.02
CA VAL A 2 -14.35 10.41 5.35
C VAL A 2 -14.23 9.13 6.14
N LEU A 3 -14.94 9.03 7.27
CA LEU A 3 -14.99 7.79 8.05
C LEU A 3 -15.80 6.73 7.29
N GLY A 4 -15.25 5.53 7.19
CA GLY A 4 -15.91 4.34 6.71
C GLY A 4 -16.05 3.31 7.82
N GLU A 5 -16.85 2.28 7.59
CA GLU A 5 -16.99 1.11 8.48
C GLU A 5 -16.88 -0.19 7.68
N GLY A 6 -16.41 -1.23 8.33
CA GLY A 6 -16.26 -2.54 7.69
C GLY A 6 -15.27 -3.44 8.43
N SER A 7 -15.01 -4.59 7.84
CA SER A 7 -14.01 -5.54 8.31
C SER A 7 -13.35 -6.25 7.14
N GLY A 8 -12.07 -6.60 7.30
CA GLY A 8 -11.32 -7.43 6.36
C GLY A 8 -10.73 -8.63 7.10
N ILE A 9 -10.98 -9.83 6.59
CA ILE A 9 -10.46 -11.09 7.15
C ILE A 9 -9.66 -11.79 6.06
N LEU A 10 -8.40 -12.07 6.35
CA LEU A 10 -7.51 -12.86 5.51
C LEU A 10 -7.15 -14.14 6.23
N VAL A 11 -7.19 -15.27 5.52
CA VAL A 11 -6.69 -16.54 6.01
C VAL A 11 -5.24 -16.66 5.56
N LEU A 12 -4.32 -16.65 6.52
CA LEU A 12 -2.89 -16.84 6.28
C LEU A 12 -2.53 -18.29 6.55
N GLU A 13 -1.82 -18.91 5.61
CA GLU A 13 -1.36 -20.29 5.72
C GLU A 13 0.09 -20.38 5.25
N GLU A 14 0.82 -21.32 5.82
CA GLU A 14 2.12 -21.72 5.29
C GLU A 14 1.94 -22.32 3.88
N LEU A 15 2.84 -21.96 2.97
CA LEU A 15 2.70 -22.24 1.54
C LEU A 15 2.53 -23.72 1.23
N GLU A 16 3.38 -24.57 1.78
CA GLU A 16 3.32 -26.02 1.49
C GLU A 16 2.07 -26.69 2.12
N HIS A 17 1.58 -26.15 3.24
CA HIS A 17 0.31 -26.58 3.82
C HIS A 17 -0.85 -26.24 2.88
N ALA A 18 -0.90 -25.00 2.39
CA ALA A 18 -1.93 -24.53 1.45
C ALA A 18 -1.93 -25.38 0.16
N LYS A 19 -0.76 -25.61 -0.43
CA LYS A 19 -0.59 -26.47 -1.62
C LYS A 19 -1.07 -27.89 -1.37
N LYS A 20 -0.66 -28.50 -0.25
CA LYS A 20 -1.00 -29.90 0.10
C LYS A 20 -2.50 -30.13 0.18
N ARG A 21 -3.28 -29.16 0.65
CA ARG A 21 -4.73 -29.27 0.72
C ARG A 21 -5.46 -28.74 -0.54
N GLY A 22 -4.73 -28.31 -1.58
CA GLY A 22 -5.29 -27.76 -2.80
C GLY A 22 -6.00 -26.42 -2.61
N ALA A 23 -5.51 -25.59 -1.69
CA ALA A 23 -6.08 -24.28 -1.43
C ALA A 23 -5.94 -23.36 -2.66
N LYS A 24 -6.95 -22.51 -2.87
CA LYS A 24 -6.81 -21.39 -3.80
C LYS A 24 -5.96 -20.31 -3.12
N ILE A 25 -4.77 -20.08 -3.65
CA ILE A 25 -3.86 -19.04 -3.20
C ILE A 25 -4.13 -17.77 -4.02
N TYR A 26 -4.29 -16.62 -3.35
CA TYR A 26 -4.56 -15.33 -3.99
C TYR A 26 -3.28 -14.52 -4.21
N ALA A 27 -2.40 -14.52 -3.22
CA ALA A 27 -1.11 -13.86 -3.23
C ALA A 27 -0.23 -14.44 -2.14
N GLU A 28 1.04 -14.14 -2.15
CA GLU A 28 1.99 -14.42 -1.07
C GLU A 28 2.26 -13.15 -0.29
N VAL A 29 2.26 -13.22 1.05
CA VAL A 29 2.80 -12.16 1.91
C VAL A 29 4.29 -12.45 2.05
N VAL A 30 5.11 -11.65 1.39
CA VAL A 30 6.55 -11.91 1.28
C VAL A 30 7.41 -10.97 2.09
N GLY A 31 6.86 -9.84 2.53
CA GLY A 31 7.61 -8.88 3.34
C GLY A 31 6.72 -8.06 4.26
N TYR A 32 7.27 -7.71 5.40
CA TYR A 32 6.65 -6.89 6.43
C TYR A 32 7.62 -5.85 6.96
N GLY A 33 7.13 -4.62 7.12
CA GLY A 33 7.83 -3.55 7.80
C GLY A 33 6.95 -2.91 8.86
N ALA A 34 7.53 -2.54 9.99
CA ALA A 34 6.84 -1.79 11.03
C ALA A 34 7.83 -0.93 11.81
N ASN A 35 7.45 0.32 12.05
CA ASN A 35 8.21 1.24 12.87
C ASN A 35 7.30 2.31 13.51
N CYS A 36 7.91 3.27 14.17
CA CYS A 36 7.21 4.41 14.75
C CYS A 36 8.02 5.68 14.46
N ASP A 37 7.36 6.74 14.03
CA ASP A 37 7.97 8.05 13.79
C ASP A 37 8.57 8.66 15.08
N ALA A 38 7.95 8.39 16.24
CA ALA A 38 8.30 9.01 17.53
C ALA A 38 8.38 10.55 17.45
N TYR A 39 7.57 11.15 16.62
CA TYR A 39 7.60 12.59 16.32
C TYR A 39 6.44 13.35 16.96
N HIS A 40 5.21 12.99 16.61
CA HIS A 40 4.00 13.67 17.07
C HIS A 40 2.83 12.70 17.17
N PHE A 41 1.84 12.98 18.03
CA PHE A 41 0.75 12.04 18.27
C PHE A 41 -0.27 11.93 17.10
N THR A 42 -0.35 12.91 16.19
CA THR A 42 -1.25 12.87 15.03
C THR A 42 -0.59 13.25 13.70
N ALA A 43 0.52 13.97 13.71
CA ALA A 43 1.21 14.41 12.50
C ALA A 43 2.31 13.43 12.11
N PRO A 44 2.46 13.07 10.82
CA PRO A 44 3.58 12.29 10.36
C PRO A 44 4.89 13.06 10.50
N ALA A 45 6.00 12.36 10.62
CA ALA A 45 7.32 12.97 10.59
C ALA A 45 7.55 13.71 9.26
N PRO A 46 8.16 14.92 9.27
CA PRO A 46 8.46 15.63 8.04
C PRO A 46 9.23 14.79 7.03
N GLY A 47 8.88 14.93 5.74
CA GLY A 47 9.52 14.15 4.67
C GLY A 47 9.13 12.68 4.62
N GLY A 48 8.26 12.20 5.51
CA GLY A 48 7.78 10.82 5.51
C GLY A 48 8.86 9.78 5.87
N GLU A 49 9.84 10.16 6.69
CA GLU A 49 10.98 9.28 7.05
C GLU A 49 10.54 7.95 7.65
N GLY A 50 9.52 7.94 8.52
CA GLY A 50 9.00 6.71 9.10
C GLY A 50 8.35 5.80 8.06
N ALA A 51 7.49 6.35 7.20
CA ALA A 51 6.88 5.61 6.09
C ALA A 51 7.94 5.05 5.13
N MET A 52 8.96 5.86 4.80
CA MET A 52 10.10 5.44 3.98
C MET A 52 10.85 4.27 4.62
N GLY A 53 11.18 4.37 5.91
CA GLY A 53 11.85 3.31 6.66
C GLY A 53 11.02 2.03 6.72
N CYS A 54 9.72 2.15 6.89
CA CYS A 54 8.78 1.03 6.92
C CYS A 54 8.71 0.28 5.58
N MET A 55 8.59 0.99 4.46
CA MET A 55 8.64 0.39 3.11
C MET A 55 9.99 -0.29 2.82
N LYS A 56 11.11 0.35 3.20
CA LYS A 56 12.45 -0.26 3.06
C LYS A 56 12.60 -1.55 3.87
N GLN A 57 12.02 -1.61 5.07
CA GLN A 57 12.01 -2.83 5.88
C GLN A 57 11.24 -3.95 5.18
N ALA A 58 10.04 -3.68 4.64
CA ALA A 58 9.24 -4.68 3.94
C ALA A 58 9.95 -5.22 2.69
N LEU A 59 10.63 -4.36 1.93
CA LEU A 59 11.44 -4.76 0.79
C LEU A 59 12.63 -5.62 1.21
N ALA A 60 13.33 -5.22 2.26
CA ALA A 60 14.49 -5.97 2.77
C ALA A 60 14.09 -7.34 3.33
N ASP A 61 12.97 -7.43 4.05
CA ASP A 61 12.41 -8.69 4.57
C ASP A 61 12.09 -9.67 3.43
N ALA A 62 11.56 -9.18 2.32
CA ALA A 62 11.27 -9.97 1.13
C ALA A 62 12.50 -10.27 0.25
N GLY A 63 13.63 -9.61 0.48
CA GLY A 63 14.76 -9.64 -0.46
C GLY A 63 14.43 -9.06 -1.85
N ALA A 64 13.45 -8.16 -1.91
CA ALA A 64 12.98 -7.56 -3.16
C ALA A 64 13.64 -6.20 -3.42
N ALA A 65 14.00 -5.94 -4.68
CA ALA A 65 14.48 -4.63 -5.09
C ALA A 65 13.29 -3.66 -5.31
N PRO A 66 13.47 -2.35 -5.05
CA PRO A 66 12.41 -1.36 -5.28
C PRO A 66 11.83 -1.41 -6.71
N GLU A 67 12.67 -1.66 -7.70
CA GLU A 67 12.29 -1.69 -9.12
C GLU A 67 11.35 -2.84 -9.49
N GLN A 68 11.16 -3.81 -8.59
CA GLN A 68 10.25 -4.95 -8.79
C GLN A 68 8.81 -4.65 -8.35
N VAL A 69 8.60 -3.56 -7.64
CA VAL A 69 7.25 -3.15 -7.19
C VAL A 69 6.53 -2.44 -8.33
N ASP A 70 5.30 -2.83 -8.57
CA ASP A 70 4.47 -2.30 -9.66
C ASP A 70 3.33 -1.41 -9.15
N TYR A 71 2.85 -1.70 -7.93
CA TYR A 71 1.68 -1.03 -7.36
C TYR A 71 1.83 -0.77 -5.85
N ILE A 72 1.28 0.35 -5.41
CA ILE A 72 1.16 0.70 -4.00
C ILE A 72 -0.31 1.04 -3.69
N ASN A 73 -0.93 0.28 -2.79
CA ASN A 73 -2.15 0.70 -2.11
C ASN A 73 -1.73 1.61 -0.95
N ALA A 74 -1.79 2.89 -1.19
CA ALA A 74 -1.31 3.92 -0.29
C ALA A 74 -2.21 4.07 0.94
N HIS A 75 -1.65 4.54 2.05
CA HIS A 75 -2.47 5.00 3.17
C HIS A 75 -3.42 6.10 2.72
N GLY A 76 -2.96 7.10 1.99
CA GLY A 76 -3.70 8.02 1.16
C GLY A 76 -5.03 8.49 1.75
N THR A 77 -4.97 9.25 2.85
CA THR A 77 -6.18 9.66 3.60
C THR A 77 -6.92 10.84 2.98
N GLY A 78 -6.37 11.46 1.94
CA GLY A 78 -6.90 12.71 1.38
C GLY A 78 -6.65 13.92 2.29
N THR A 79 -5.62 13.88 3.11
CA THR A 79 -5.20 15.00 3.96
C THR A 79 -3.88 15.58 3.46
N ALA A 80 -3.76 16.90 3.48
CA ALA A 80 -2.60 17.60 2.93
C ALA A 80 -1.26 17.11 3.50
N MET A 81 -1.18 16.83 4.80
CA MET A 81 0.07 16.38 5.41
C MET A 81 0.40 14.94 5.05
N ASN A 82 -0.57 14.02 5.17
CA ASN A 82 -0.33 12.61 4.88
C ASN A 82 0.10 12.41 3.44
N ASP A 83 -0.68 12.93 2.50
CA ASP A 83 -0.49 12.61 1.09
C ASP A 83 0.86 13.15 0.56
N LYS A 84 1.28 14.33 1.01
CA LYS A 84 2.61 14.88 0.71
C LYS A 84 3.75 14.08 1.35
N CYS A 85 3.61 13.71 2.63
CA CYS A 85 4.62 12.91 3.32
C CYS A 85 4.76 11.52 2.71
N GLU A 86 3.65 10.87 2.36
CA GLU A 86 3.67 9.55 1.73
C GLU A 86 4.26 9.63 0.31
N THR A 87 3.92 10.66 -0.47
CA THR A 87 4.55 10.92 -1.78
C THR A 87 6.07 11.08 -1.64
N ALA A 88 6.54 11.90 -0.70
CA ALA A 88 7.97 12.07 -0.45
C ALA A 88 8.64 10.77 -0.02
N ALA A 89 7.97 9.96 0.81
CA ALA A 89 8.48 8.65 1.21
C ALA A 89 8.61 7.69 0.03
N ILE A 90 7.63 7.66 -0.87
CA ILE A 90 7.67 6.84 -2.10
C ILE A 90 8.85 7.27 -2.98
N HIS A 91 9.04 8.56 -3.23
CA HIS A 91 10.21 9.05 -3.95
C HIS A 91 11.53 8.65 -3.28
N GLY A 92 11.61 8.73 -1.95
CA GLY A 92 12.80 8.38 -1.18
C GLY A 92 13.14 6.89 -1.15
N VAL A 93 12.16 6.01 -1.41
CA VAL A 93 12.37 4.56 -1.53
C VAL A 93 12.69 4.16 -2.96
N PHE A 94 11.93 4.67 -3.92
CA PHE A 94 11.88 4.17 -5.28
C PHE A 94 12.70 5.02 -6.28
N GLY A 95 13.14 6.22 -5.89
CA GLY A 95 13.94 7.09 -6.75
C GLY A 95 13.26 7.32 -8.11
N GLU A 96 13.99 7.10 -9.21
CA GLU A 96 13.45 7.25 -10.57
C GLU A 96 12.34 6.23 -10.90
N HIS A 97 12.30 5.09 -10.20
CA HIS A 97 11.25 4.09 -10.40
C HIS A 97 9.89 4.56 -9.91
N ALA A 98 9.82 5.53 -9.00
CA ALA A 98 8.57 6.11 -8.50
C ALA A 98 7.65 6.61 -9.64
N ALA A 99 8.22 7.12 -10.72
CA ALA A 99 7.48 7.56 -11.91
C ALA A 99 6.83 6.41 -12.72
N LYS A 100 7.18 5.15 -12.43
CA LYS A 100 6.62 3.97 -13.09
C LYS A 100 5.61 3.23 -12.22
N LEU A 101 5.52 3.57 -10.94
CA LEU A 101 4.58 2.97 -10.00
C LEU A 101 3.16 3.45 -10.28
N ALA A 102 2.21 2.52 -10.21
CA ALA A 102 0.82 2.88 -9.98
C ALA A 102 0.60 3.02 -8.47
N VAL A 103 0.08 4.14 -8.03
CA VAL A 103 -0.24 4.40 -6.62
C VAL A 103 -1.71 4.76 -6.52
N SER A 104 -2.47 4.09 -5.67
CA SER A 104 -3.85 4.53 -5.42
C SER A 104 -4.27 4.34 -3.99
N SER A 105 -5.24 5.13 -3.54
CA SER A 105 -5.86 4.92 -2.24
C SER A 105 -7.27 4.39 -2.40
N THR A 106 -7.48 3.14 -1.99
CA THR A 106 -8.81 2.53 -1.96
C THR A 106 -9.74 3.19 -0.94
N LYS A 107 -9.20 4.00 -0.01
CA LYS A 107 -10.00 4.85 0.90
C LYS A 107 -10.85 5.87 0.13
N SER A 108 -10.49 6.22 -1.09
CA SER A 108 -11.32 7.07 -1.94
C SER A 108 -12.69 6.45 -2.27
N MET A 109 -12.79 5.12 -2.19
CA MET A 109 -14.03 4.35 -2.41
C MET A 109 -14.71 3.92 -1.11
N THR A 110 -13.93 3.54 -0.10
CA THR A 110 -14.46 2.93 1.14
C THR A 110 -14.57 3.90 2.31
N GLY A 111 -13.94 5.06 2.23
CA GLY A 111 -13.64 5.87 3.40
C GLY A 111 -12.51 5.25 4.24
N HIS A 112 -12.17 5.89 5.33
CA HIS A 112 -11.13 5.43 6.25
C HIS A 112 -11.74 4.58 7.36
N LEU A 113 -11.44 3.28 7.36
CA LEU A 113 -12.01 2.31 8.30
C LEU A 113 -11.23 2.20 9.61
N LEU A 114 -10.27 3.10 9.85
CA LEU A 114 -9.41 3.10 11.04
C LEU A 114 -8.73 1.74 11.25
N GLY A 115 -9.01 1.05 12.36
CA GLY A 115 -8.42 -0.24 12.68
C GLY A 115 -8.73 -1.37 11.69
N ALA A 116 -9.80 -1.26 10.90
CA ALA A 116 -10.14 -2.24 9.86
C ALA A 116 -9.47 -1.93 8.50
N ALA A 117 -8.93 -0.71 8.30
CA ALA A 117 -8.41 -0.26 7.03
C ALA A 117 -7.33 -1.19 6.48
N GLY A 118 -6.31 -1.51 7.28
CA GLY A 118 -5.19 -2.33 6.84
C GLY A 118 -5.60 -3.74 6.38
N GLY A 119 -6.57 -4.37 7.06
CA GLY A 119 -7.10 -5.68 6.66
C GLY A 119 -7.83 -5.64 5.31
N VAL A 120 -8.67 -4.62 5.11
CA VAL A 120 -9.41 -4.42 3.85
C VAL A 120 -8.45 -4.05 2.71
N GLU A 121 -7.49 -3.19 2.97
CA GLU A 121 -6.50 -2.75 1.97
C GLU A 121 -5.55 -3.88 1.56
N ALA A 122 -5.12 -4.73 2.50
CA ALA A 122 -4.35 -5.93 2.18
C ALA A 122 -5.15 -6.90 1.30
N LEU A 123 -6.47 -7.07 1.57
CA LEU A 123 -7.36 -7.87 0.74
C LEU A 123 -7.45 -7.29 -0.68
N PHE A 124 -7.67 -5.98 -0.83
CA PHE A 124 -7.73 -5.34 -2.15
C PHE A 124 -6.39 -5.45 -2.89
N THR A 125 -5.27 -5.33 -2.19
CA THR A 125 -3.94 -5.48 -2.78
C THR A 125 -3.71 -6.89 -3.30
N ALA A 126 -4.11 -7.92 -2.54
CA ALA A 126 -4.06 -9.32 -2.99
C ALA A 126 -4.95 -9.56 -4.22
N LEU A 127 -6.15 -8.97 -4.25
CA LEU A 127 -7.05 -9.07 -5.39
C LEU A 127 -6.53 -8.30 -6.61
N ALA A 128 -5.91 -7.14 -6.42
CA ALA A 128 -5.27 -6.37 -7.48
C ALA A 128 -4.17 -7.19 -8.18
N LEU A 129 -3.31 -7.85 -7.41
CA LEU A 129 -2.29 -8.77 -7.92
C LEU A 129 -2.89 -9.94 -8.68
N ARG A 130 -3.92 -10.61 -8.12
CA ARG A 130 -4.61 -11.73 -8.77
C ARG A 130 -5.22 -11.31 -10.10
N ASP A 131 -5.92 -10.19 -10.13
CA ASP A 131 -6.73 -9.75 -11.27
C ASP A 131 -5.92 -8.88 -12.25
N GLN A 132 -4.66 -8.56 -11.90
CA GLN A 132 -3.79 -7.67 -12.69
C GLN A 132 -4.47 -6.34 -13.00
N PHE A 133 -5.05 -5.77 -11.95
CA PHE A 133 -5.86 -4.56 -12.04
C PHE A 133 -5.53 -3.59 -10.91
N ALA A 134 -5.04 -2.41 -11.26
CA ALA A 134 -4.81 -1.32 -10.31
C ALA A 134 -6.14 -0.60 -10.04
N PRO A 135 -6.66 -0.66 -8.79
CA PRO A 135 -7.86 0.09 -8.44
C PRO A 135 -7.61 1.59 -8.48
N PRO A 136 -8.65 2.40 -8.76
CA PRO A 136 -8.49 3.84 -8.91
C PRO A 136 -8.43 4.59 -7.58
N THR A 137 -7.88 5.80 -7.62
CA THR A 137 -8.23 6.87 -6.69
C THR A 137 -9.41 7.61 -7.29
N VAL A 138 -10.63 7.30 -6.84
CA VAL A 138 -11.84 7.97 -7.33
C VAL A 138 -11.93 9.41 -6.81
N HIS A 139 -12.66 10.26 -7.52
CA HIS A 139 -12.87 11.69 -7.18
C HIS A 139 -11.62 12.58 -7.20
N LEU A 140 -10.47 12.10 -7.67
CA LEU A 140 -9.29 12.92 -7.88
C LEU A 140 -9.46 13.77 -9.15
N GLN A 141 -9.92 15.02 -8.96
CA GLN A 141 -10.17 15.97 -10.06
C GLN A 141 -9.05 16.99 -10.22
N GLN A 142 -8.41 17.36 -9.13
CA GLN A 142 -7.33 18.35 -9.11
C GLN A 142 -6.15 17.77 -8.32
N PRO A 143 -5.11 17.29 -9.00
CA PRO A 143 -3.91 16.80 -8.31
C PRO A 143 -3.18 17.98 -7.63
N ASP A 144 -2.67 17.71 -6.42
CA ASP A 144 -1.78 18.64 -5.74
C ASP A 144 -0.40 18.59 -6.43
N PRO A 145 0.23 19.75 -6.78
CA PRO A 145 1.55 19.78 -7.39
C PRO A 145 2.67 19.09 -6.59
N GLU A 146 2.49 18.97 -5.28
CA GLU A 146 3.43 18.25 -4.41
C GLU A 146 3.15 16.74 -4.32
N CYS A 147 2.10 16.27 -5.01
CA CYS A 147 1.73 14.87 -5.16
C CYS A 147 1.79 14.53 -6.66
N ASP A 148 2.97 14.21 -7.15
CA ASP A 148 3.32 14.13 -8.58
C ASP A 148 3.44 12.70 -9.12
N LEU A 149 2.93 11.69 -8.39
CA LEU A 149 2.93 10.29 -8.81
C LEU A 149 1.71 9.96 -9.67
N ASP A 150 1.71 8.75 -10.26
CA ASP A 150 0.54 8.21 -10.95
C ASP A 150 -0.46 7.62 -9.94
N TYR A 151 -1.41 8.43 -9.51
CA TYR A 151 -2.42 8.05 -8.52
C TYR A 151 -3.61 7.28 -9.09
N VAL A 152 -3.53 6.78 -10.31
CA VAL A 152 -4.63 6.07 -11.00
C VAL A 152 -5.96 6.85 -10.89
N PRO A 153 -6.03 8.07 -11.40
CA PRO A 153 -7.19 8.95 -11.17
C PRO A 153 -8.45 8.45 -11.88
N GLY A 154 -9.57 8.50 -11.17
CA GLY A 154 -10.90 8.26 -11.72
C GLY A 154 -11.23 6.81 -12.00
N GLU A 155 -10.56 6.17 -12.94
CA GLU A 155 -10.83 4.80 -13.37
C GLU A 155 -9.62 3.89 -13.16
N GLY A 156 -9.88 2.68 -12.65
CA GLY A 156 -8.84 1.65 -12.53
C GLY A 156 -8.41 1.11 -13.88
N ARG A 157 -7.24 0.48 -13.92
CA ARG A 157 -6.70 -0.05 -15.18
C ARG A 157 -6.04 -1.42 -15.01
N ARG A 158 -6.07 -2.20 -16.08
CA ARG A 158 -5.28 -3.43 -16.18
C ARG A 158 -3.81 -3.09 -16.40
N MET A 159 -2.95 -3.74 -15.64
CA MET A 159 -1.50 -3.64 -15.78
C MET A 159 -0.82 -4.88 -15.22
N PRO A 160 0.32 -5.31 -15.78
CA PRO A 160 1.12 -6.37 -15.19
C PRO A 160 1.62 -5.96 -13.80
N MET A 161 1.45 -6.86 -12.83
CA MET A 161 1.93 -6.64 -11.46
C MET A 161 2.50 -7.93 -10.90
N THR A 162 3.72 -7.86 -10.36
CA THR A 162 4.38 -8.96 -9.65
C THR A 162 4.40 -8.69 -8.16
N TYR A 163 4.74 -7.47 -7.76
CA TYR A 163 4.77 -7.06 -6.36
C TYR A 163 3.90 -5.84 -6.12
N ALA A 164 3.23 -5.83 -4.98
CA ALA A 164 2.45 -4.69 -4.54
C ALA A 164 2.63 -4.44 -3.04
N LEU A 165 2.74 -3.17 -2.66
CA LEU A 165 2.77 -2.71 -1.27
C LEU A 165 1.38 -2.29 -0.80
N SER A 166 1.11 -2.50 0.50
CA SER A 166 -0.02 -1.92 1.21
C SER A 166 0.51 -1.16 2.42
N ASN A 167 0.32 0.17 2.44
CA ASN A 167 0.82 1.06 3.48
C ASN A 167 -0.29 1.41 4.47
N SER A 168 0.05 1.40 5.76
CA SER A 168 -0.81 1.88 6.85
C SER A 168 -0.01 2.79 7.76
N LEU A 169 -0.41 4.06 7.81
CA LEU A 169 0.24 5.10 8.61
C LEU A 169 -0.77 5.59 9.66
N GLY A 170 -0.50 5.33 10.94
CA GLY A 170 -1.46 5.56 12.01
C GLY A 170 -1.08 6.72 12.93
N PHE A 171 -2.08 7.26 13.64
CA PHE A 171 -1.83 8.18 14.74
C PHE A 171 -0.92 7.55 15.78
N GLY A 172 -0.13 8.38 16.47
CA GLY A 172 0.96 7.92 17.32
C GLY A 172 2.25 7.68 16.55
N GLY A 173 2.25 7.91 15.23
CA GLY A 173 3.41 7.68 14.36
C GLY A 173 3.63 6.20 14.00
N HIS A 174 2.62 5.34 14.19
CA HIS A 174 2.73 3.93 13.83
C HIS A 174 2.67 3.74 12.33
N ASN A 175 3.68 3.09 11.78
CA ASN A 175 3.73 2.75 10.36
C ASN A 175 3.81 1.23 10.20
N ALA A 176 3.03 0.69 9.29
CA ALA A 176 3.08 -0.71 8.88
C ALA A 176 2.99 -0.81 7.36
N CYS A 177 3.77 -1.71 6.78
CA CYS A 177 3.81 -1.95 5.36
C CYS A 177 3.85 -3.46 5.09
N LEU A 178 2.97 -3.93 4.21
CA LEU A 178 2.99 -5.30 3.70
C LEU A 178 3.48 -5.30 2.26
N LEU A 179 4.40 -6.20 1.93
CA LEU A 179 4.74 -6.50 0.55
C LEU A 179 4.09 -7.83 0.17
N LEU A 180 3.25 -7.78 -0.84
CA LEU A 180 2.59 -8.94 -1.41
C LEU A 180 3.19 -9.26 -2.78
N LYS A 181 3.26 -10.55 -3.10
CA LYS A 181 3.69 -11.04 -4.40
C LYS A 181 2.56 -11.82 -5.06
N ARG A 182 2.42 -11.65 -6.37
CA ARG A 182 1.50 -12.43 -7.18
C ARG A 182 1.81 -13.92 -7.05
N TRP A 183 0.78 -14.71 -6.83
CA TRP A 183 0.87 -16.16 -6.92
C TRP A 183 0.81 -16.60 -8.39
N GLU A 184 1.77 -17.39 -8.81
CA GLU A 184 1.89 -17.85 -10.23
C GLU A 184 1.59 -19.33 -10.42
N GLY A 185 1.13 -20.04 -9.37
CA GLY A 185 0.75 -21.45 -9.45
C GLY A 185 1.72 -22.38 -8.77
#